data_b7b9bff2f686422da0e51f4d7f05227c
#
_entry.id   b7b9bff2f686422da0e51f4d7f05227c
#
_cell.length_a   1.000
_cell.length_b   1.000
_cell.length_c   1.000
_cell.angle_alpha   90.00
_cell.angle_beta   90.00
_cell.angle_gamma   90.00
#
_symmetry.space_group_name_H-M   'P 1'
#
loop_
_entity.id
_entity.type
_entity.pdbx_description
1 polymer ?
#
loop_
_entity_poly.entity_id
_entity_poly.type
_entity_poly.pdbx_seq_one_letter_code
_entity_poly.pdbx_strand_id
1 'polypeptide(L)'
;MTVGDVIELTGLAARYPELLQYPLAGRRLDDGAMLELLENEGESAAVLAGWLPARQRLSLGIALHPDRMSREDWISLPGIGEKLAGEIELDRQKYGDFGSLAALERVKGIGPAKLKALRPFFSQAIN
;
A
#
# COMPACT_ATOMS: atom_id res chain seq x y z
N MET A 1 4.36 12.20 10.67
CA MET A 1 5.10 11.13 11.40
C MET A 1 5.97 10.37 10.43
N THR A 2 7.19 10.07 10.81
CA THR A 2 8.14 9.28 10.01
C THR A 2 8.32 7.90 10.61
N VAL A 3 8.97 7.00 9.88
CA VAL A 3 9.36 5.69 10.39
C VAL A 3 10.25 5.85 11.63
N GLY A 4 11.19 6.80 11.62
CA GLY A 4 12.04 7.09 12.78
C GLY A 4 11.25 7.51 14.01
N ASP A 5 10.20 8.31 13.82
CA ASP A 5 9.31 8.73 14.91
C ASP A 5 8.64 7.52 15.56
N VAL A 6 8.15 6.57 14.78
CA VAL A 6 7.54 5.33 15.30
C VAL A 6 8.58 4.50 16.06
N ILE A 7 9.79 4.39 15.53
CA ILE A 7 10.88 3.66 16.18
C ILE A 7 11.19 4.26 17.55
N GLU A 8 11.22 5.59 17.65
CA GLU A 8 11.46 6.27 18.93
C GLU A 8 10.29 6.11 19.91
N LEU A 9 9.06 6.31 19.43
CA LEU A 9 7.85 6.23 20.27
C LEU A 9 7.60 4.82 20.84
N THR A 10 8.01 3.79 20.12
CA THR A 10 7.81 2.40 20.55
C THR A 10 8.94 1.87 21.44
N GLY A 11 9.98 2.67 21.69
CA GLY A 11 11.13 2.26 22.47
C GLY A 11 12.13 1.38 21.70
N LEU A 12 11.90 1.13 20.43
CA LEU A 12 12.81 0.32 19.60
C LEU A 12 14.18 0.97 19.42
N ALA A 13 14.23 2.31 19.42
CA ALA A 13 15.51 3.02 19.31
C ALA A 13 16.45 2.76 20.49
N ALA A 14 15.89 2.57 21.69
CA ALA A 14 16.69 2.26 22.87
C ALA A 14 17.24 0.83 22.79
N ARG A 15 16.48 -0.10 22.23
CA ARG A 15 16.88 -1.50 22.10
C ARG A 15 17.76 -1.75 20.87
N TYR A 16 17.45 -1.04 19.75
CA TYR A 16 18.14 -1.17 18.49
C TYR A 16 18.45 0.21 17.91
N PRO A 17 19.47 0.92 18.43
CA PRO A 17 19.79 2.28 17.97
C PRO A 17 20.09 2.36 16.48
N GLU A 18 20.58 1.28 15.89
CA GLU A 18 20.92 1.21 14.48
C GLU A 18 19.71 1.44 13.56
N LEU A 19 18.49 1.23 14.04
CA LEU A 19 17.30 1.45 13.22
C LEU A 19 17.14 2.91 12.78
N LEU A 20 17.63 3.86 13.57
CA LEU A 20 17.55 5.28 13.23
C LEU A 20 18.55 5.68 12.15
N GLN A 21 19.53 4.84 11.85
CA GLN A 21 20.57 5.09 10.85
C GLN A 21 20.17 4.66 9.45
N TYR A 22 19.10 3.89 9.31
CA TYR A 22 18.62 3.46 8.00
C TYR A 22 18.00 4.62 7.23
N PRO A 23 18.20 4.68 5.91
CA PRO A 23 17.53 5.70 5.07
C PRO A 23 16.01 5.71 5.25
N LEU A 24 15.45 4.55 5.57
CA LEU A 24 14.00 4.39 5.79
C LEU A 24 13.49 5.21 6.98
N ALA A 25 14.34 5.51 7.98
CA ALA A 25 13.91 6.23 9.18
C ALA A 25 13.33 7.61 8.87
N GLY A 26 13.82 8.27 7.80
CA GLY A 26 13.31 9.56 7.37
C GLY A 26 12.04 9.51 6.52
N ARG A 27 11.59 8.31 6.16
CA ARG A 27 10.41 8.14 5.32
C ARG A 27 9.13 8.51 6.06
N ARG A 28 8.28 9.30 5.42
CA ARG A 28 6.97 9.64 5.98
C ARG A 28 6.03 8.45 5.91
N LEU A 29 5.17 8.36 6.92
CA LEU A 29 4.12 7.36 6.97
C LEU A 29 2.80 7.98 6.58
N ASP A 30 2.12 7.36 5.61
CA ASP A 30 0.78 7.73 5.19
C ASP A 30 -0.24 6.78 5.83
N ASP A 31 -1.53 7.14 5.75
CA ASP A 31 -2.60 6.29 6.23
C ASP A 31 -2.59 4.94 5.53
N GLY A 32 -2.70 3.87 6.29
CA GLY A 32 -2.66 2.50 5.76
C GLY A 32 -1.26 1.92 5.62
N ALA A 33 -0.22 2.66 5.98
CA ALA A 33 1.13 2.13 6.01
C ALA A 33 1.29 1.08 7.10
N MET A 34 2.12 0.08 6.83
CA MET A 34 2.44 -0.99 7.76
C MET A 34 3.94 -1.06 7.96
N LEU A 35 4.37 -1.20 9.21
CA LEU A 35 5.76 -1.44 9.56
C LEU A 35 5.89 -2.82 10.18
N GLU A 36 6.86 -3.59 9.71
CA GLU A 36 7.15 -4.91 10.21
C GLU A 36 8.55 -4.94 10.78
N LEU A 37 8.67 -5.40 12.02
CA LEU A 37 9.96 -5.55 12.68
C LEU A 37 10.44 -6.99 12.53
N LEU A 38 11.65 -7.14 12.00
CA LEU A 38 12.34 -8.42 11.91
C LEU A 38 13.49 -8.41 12.91
N GLU A 39 13.46 -9.32 13.88
CA GLU A 39 14.49 -9.45 14.88
C GLU A 39 15.28 -10.73 14.69
N ASN A 40 16.59 -10.67 14.93
CA ASN A 40 17.48 -11.83 14.92
C ASN A 40 17.94 -12.10 16.34
N GLU A 41 17.15 -12.85 17.09
CA GLU A 41 17.42 -13.28 18.47
C GLU A 41 17.85 -12.15 19.43
N GLY A 42 17.34 -10.94 19.20
CA GLY A 42 17.67 -9.78 20.02
C GLY A 42 19.01 -9.12 19.71
N GLU A 43 19.76 -9.63 18.74
CA GLU A 43 21.06 -9.09 18.38
C GLU A 43 20.97 -7.96 17.37
N SER A 44 20.06 -8.07 16.42
CA SER A 44 19.86 -7.07 15.37
C SER A 44 18.40 -7.02 14.96
N ALA A 45 18.00 -5.92 14.35
CA ALA A 45 16.64 -5.74 13.88
C ALA A 45 16.63 -5.01 12.55
N ALA A 46 15.59 -5.26 11.77
CA ALA A 46 15.30 -4.53 10.54
C ALA A 46 13.82 -4.15 10.53
N VAL A 47 13.49 -3.03 9.90
CA VAL A 47 12.11 -2.58 9.74
C VAL A 47 11.76 -2.59 8.27
N LEU A 48 10.68 -3.29 7.93
CA LEU A 48 10.11 -3.29 6.59
C LEU A 48 8.88 -2.38 6.58
N ALA A 49 8.78 -1.54 5.55
CA ALA A 49 7.62 -0.68 5.36
C ALA A 49 6.79 -1.22 4.20
N GLY A 50 5.48 -1.19 4.37
CA GLY A 50 4.54 -1.63 3.36
C GLY A 50 3.17 -1.02 3.59
N TRP A 51 2.15 -1.67 3.04
CA TRP A 51 0.77 -1.22 3.16
C TRP A 51 -0.07 -2.32 3.79
N LEU A 52 -1.01 -1.92 4.64
CA LEU A 52 -2.01 -2.85 5.14
C LEU A 52 -2.79 -3.44 3.96
N PRO A 53 -3.23 -4.71 4.03
CA PRO A 53 -4.11 -5.27 3.01
C PRO A 53 -5.34 -4.38 2.79
N ALA A 54 -5.83 -4.32 1.55
CA ALA A 54 -6.96 -3.46 1.19
C ALA A 54 -8.18 -3.69 2.09
N ARG A 55 -8.47 -4.94 2.43
CA ARG A 55 -9.59 -5.27 3.31
C ARG A 55 -9.45 -4.62 4.68
N GLN A 56 -8.25 -4.62 5.24
CA GLN A 56 -7.99 -4.01 6.53
C GLN A 56 -8.05 -2.49 6.44
N ARG A 57 -7.53 -1.90 5.36
CA ARG A 57 -7.64 -0.44 5.14
C ARG A 57 -9.09 0.00 5.09
N LEU A 58 -9.92 -0.73 4.34
CA LEU A 58 -11.36 -0.41 4.26
C LEU A 58 -12.06 -0.54 5.61
N SER A 59 -11.73 -1.55 6.40
CA SER A 59 -12.30 -1.73 7.74
C SER A 59 -11.96 -0.57 8.68
N LEU A 60 -10.81 0.06 8.46
CA LEU A 60 -10.36 1.21 9.25
C LEU A 60 -10.80 2.56 8.66
N GLY A 61 -11.59 2.55 7.58
CA GLY A 61 -12.02 3.77 6.93
C GLY A 61 -10.95 4.45 6.09
N ILE A 62 -9.90 3.73 5.73
CA ILE A 62 -8.79 4.26 4.92
C ILE A 62 -9.08 4.01 3.45
N ALA A 63 -9.12 5.07 2.65
CA ALA A 63 -9.35 4.95 1.21
C ALA A 63 -8.18 4.24 0.51
N LEU A 64 -8.49 3.46 -0.52
CA LEU A 64 -7.50 2.76 -1.32
C LEU A 64 -6.85 3.70 -2.34
N HIS A 65 -5.71 3.29 -2.88
CA HIS A 65 -5.02 3.99 -3.97
C HIS A 65 -4.55 2.94 -4.99
N PRO A 66 -4.77 3.18 -6.31
CA PRO A 66 -4.44 2.17 -7.32
C PRO A 66 -2.98 1.72 -7.30
N ASP A 67 -2.06 2.63 -6.95
CA ASP A 67 -0.63 2.34 -6.96
C ASP A 67 -0.14 1.65 -5.68
N ARG A 68 -1.05 1.41 -4.73
CA ARG A 68 -0.75 0.78 -3.44
C ARG A 68 -1.50 -0.53 -3.24
N MET A 69 -1.82 -1.20 -4.35
CA MET A 69 -2.61 -2.43 -4.37
C MET A 69 -1.76 -3.61 -4.80
N SER A 70 -1.84 -4.70 -4.06
CA SER A 70 -1.32 -5.98 -4.51
C SER A 70 -2.35 -6.67 -5.41
N ARG A 71 -1.96 -7.77 -6.04
CA ARG A 71 -2.90 -8.58 -6.82
C ARG A 71 -4.06 -9.07 -5.96
N GLU A 72 -3.77 -9.54 -4.76
CA GLU A 72 -4.76 -10.01 -3.82
C GLU A 72 -5.70 -8.90 -3.37
N ASP A 73 -5.18 -7.68 -3.21
CA ASP A 73 -5.98 -6.52 -2.89
C ASP A 73 -7.02 -6.26 -3.98
N TRP A 74 -6.62 -6.34 -5.26
CA TRP A 74 -7.55 -6.17 -6.37
C TRP A 74 -8.64 -7.24 -6.37
N ILE A 75 -8.26 -8.51 -6.14
CA ILE A 75 -9.19 -9.63 -6.13
C ILE A 75 -10.24 -9.46 -5.01
N SER A 76 -9.90 -8.82 -3.92
CA SER A 76 -10.83 -8.58 -2.82
C SER A 76 -11.94 -7.60 -3.15
N LEU A 77 -11.83 -6.84 -4.22
CA LEU A 77 -12.83 -5.86 -4.63
C LEU A 77 -13.92 -6.48 -5.50
N PRO A 78 -15.18 -5.98 -5.39
CA PRO A 78 -16.28 -6.49 -6.21
C PRO A 78 -16.01 -6.33 -7.70
N GLY A 79 -16.28 -7.39 -8.46
CA GLY A 79 -16.14 -7.36 -9.91
C GLY A 79 -14.72 -7.54 -10.44
N ILE A 80 -13.74 -7.75 -9.57
CA ILE A 80 -12.36 -8.00 -9.98
C ILE A 80 -11.98 -9.42 -9.60
N GLY A 81 -11.82 -10.29 -10.61
CA GLY A 81 -11.32 -11.64 -10.43
C GLY A 81 -9.84 -11.74 -10.72
N GLU A 82 -9.31 -12.96 -10.65
CA GLU A 82 -7.88 -13.22 -10.88
C GLU A 82 -7.40 -12.75 -12.23
N LYS A 83 -8.19 -12.96 -13.28
CA LYS A 83 -7.80 -12.56 -14.64
C LYS A 83 -7.64 -11.04 -14.74
N LEU A 84 -8.62 -10.30 -14.24
CA LEU A 84 -8.57 -8.84 -14.32
C LEU A 84 -7.48 -8.27 -13.41
N ALA A 85 -7.30 -8.83 -12.22
CA ALA A 85 -6.20 -8.44 -11.34
C ALA A 85 -4.85 -8.65 -12.01
N GLY A 86 -4.69 -9.75 -12.74
CA GLY A 86 -3.47 -10.01 -13.51
C GLY A 86 -3.24 -8.99 -14.61
N GLU A 87 -4.31 -8.60 -15.33
CA GLU A 87 -4.24 -7.57 -16.37
C GLU A 87 -3.85 -6.20 -15.81
N ILE A 88 -4.37 -5.86 -14.63
CA ILE A 88 -4.01 -4.61 -13.94
C ILE A 88 -2.52 -4.61 -13.58
N GLU A 89 -2.02 -5.71 -13.04
CA GLU A 89 -0.61 -5.82 -12.69
C GLU A 89 0.30 -5.75 -13.90
N LEU A 90 -0.04 -6.45 -14.98
CA LEU A 90 0.74 -6.41 -16.21
C LEU A 90 0.79 -4.99 -16.80
N ASP A 91 -0.32 -4.28 -16.78
CA ASP A 91 -0.39 -2.89 -17.24
C ASP A 91 0.54 -2.00 -16.43
N ARG A 92 0.47 -2.13 -15.10
CA ARG A 92 1.32 -1.34 -14.21
C ARG A 92 2.80 -1.63 -14.43
N GLN A 93 3.18 -2.89 -14.64
CA GLN A 93 4.56 -3.26 -14.92
C GLN A 93 5.05 -2.70 -16.26
N LYS A 94 4.16 -2.65 -17.25
CA LYS A 94 4.50 -2.22 -18.61
C LYS A 94 4.53 -0.70 -18.75
N TYR A 95 3.58 0.01 -18.15
CA TYR A 95 3.37 1.44 -18.34
C TYR A 95 3.63 2.29 -17.09
N GLY A 96 3.97 1.66 -15.96
CA GLY A 96 4.20 2.35 -14.70
C GLY A 96 2.93 2.61 -13.90
N ASP A 97 3.06 3.39 -12.85
CA ASP A 97 1.96 3.68 -11.93
C ASP A 97 0.79 4.37 -12.63
N PHE A 98 -0.41 4.14 -12.10
CA PHE A 98 -1.63 4.73 -12.65
C PHE A 98 -1.76 6.22 -12.29
N GLY A 99 -1.33 6.61 -11.09
CA GLY A 99 -1.45 7.98 -10.61
C GLY A 99 -2.85 8.38 -10.20
N SER A 100 -3.88 7.85 -10.85
CA SER A 100 -5.28 8.13 -10.54
C SER A 100 -6.14 6.90 -10.80
N LEU A 101 -7.34 6.88 -10.20
CA LEU A 101 -8.30 5.83 -10.47
C LEU A 101 -8.74 5.83 -11.94
N ALA A 102 -8.94 7.00 -12.51
CA ALA A 102 -9.37 7.14 -13.91
C ALA A 102 -8.39 6.48 -14.90
N ALA A 103 -7.11 6.45 -14.58
CA ALA A 103 -6.11 5.82 -15.43
C ALA A 103 -6.28 4.30 -15.55
N LEU A 104 -7.06 3.67 -14.69
CA LEU A 104 -7.39 2.24 -14.82
C LEU A 104 -8.13 1.91 -16.11
N GLU A 105 -8.75 2.89 -16.77
CA GLU A 105 -9.43 2.66 -18.06
C GLU A 105 -8.48 2.16 -19.15
N ARG A 106 -7.18 2.43 -19.02
CA ARG A 106 -6.19 1.90 -19.97
C ARG A 106 -6.03 0.39 -19.89
N VAL A 107 -6.51 -0.23 -18.80
CA VAL A 107 -6.45 -1.68 -18.62
C VAL A 107 -7.58 -2.34 -19.41
N LYS A 108 -7.24 -3.35 -20.20
CA LYS A 108 -8.23 -4.13 -20.94
C LYS A 108 -9.18 -4.83 -19.96
N GLY A 109 -10.46 -4.56 -20.09
CA GLY A 109 -11.51 -5.11 -19.24
C GLY A 109 -12.05 -4.14 -18.20
N ILE A 110 -11.46 -2.94 -18.08
CA ILE A 110 -11.97 -1.90 -17.20
C ILE A 110 -12.55 -0.76 -18.05
N GLY A 111 -13.88 -0.68 -18.06
CA GLY A 111 -14.60 0.40 -18.69
C GLY A 111 -15.22 1.36 -17.67
N PRO A 112 -15.97 2.37 -18.16
CA PRO A 112 -16.58 3.38 -17.29
C PRO A 112 -17.50 2.82 -16.21
N ALA A 113 -18.25 1.76 -16.50
CA ALA A 113 -19.15 1.14 -15.53
C ALA A 113 -18.39 0.51 -14.37
N LYS A 114 -17.28 -0.16 -14.67
CA LYS A 114 -16.45 -0.79 -13.64
C LYS A 114 -15.72 0.26 -12.80
N LEU A 115 -15.24 1.34 -13.41
CA LEU A 115 -14.66 2.46 -12.68
C LEU A 115 -15.65 3.08 -11.71
N LYS A 116 -16.89 3.28 -12.16
CA LYS A 116 -17.95 3.82 -11.31
C LYS A 116 -18.19 2.94 -10.09
N ALA A 117 -18.18 1.63 -10.28
CA ALA A 117 -18.38 0.68 -9.19
C ALA A 117 -17.20 0.68 -8.20
N LEU A 118 -15.99 0.98 -8.66
CA LEU A 118 -14.80 1.00 -7.82
C LEU A 118 -14.60 2.32 -7.05
N ARG A 119 -15.16 3.43 -7.53
CA ARG A 119 -14.97 4.75 -6.92
C ARG A 119 -15.15 4.81 -5.42
N PRO A 120 -16.19 4.19 -4.83
CA PRO A 120 -16.39 4.30 -3.39
C PRO A 120 -15.25 3.77 -2.54
N PHE A 121 -14.41 2.90 -3.09
CA PHE A 121 -13.30 2.27 -2.37
C PHE A 121 -12.01 3.08 -2.43
N PHE A 122 -11.91 4.08 -3.30
CA PHE A 122 -10.66 4.81 -3.55
C PHE A 122 -10.75 6.26 -3.08
N SER A 123 -9.58 6.87 -2.86
CA SER A 123 -9.50 8.25 -2.43
C SER A 123 -10.06 9.20 -3.49
N GLN A 124 -10.90 10.16 -3.08
CA GLN A 124 -11.42 11.18 -3.99
C GLN A 124 -10.33 12.09 -4.53
N ALA A 125 -9.22 12.23 -3.82
CA ALA A 125 -8.11 13.07 -4.26
C ALA A 125 -7.45 12.58 -5.54
N ILE A 126 -7.68 11.32 -5.94
CA ILE A 126 -7.09 10.73 -7.13
C ILE A 126 -8.07 10.63 -8.30
N ASN A 127 -9.27 11.15 -8.13
CA ASN A 127 -10.28 11.14 -9.20
C ASN A 127 -10.16 12.39 -10.06
#